data_eefc6548251f03142b99f5038e3f7397
#
_entry.id   eefc6548251f03142b99f5038e3f7397
#
_cell.length_a   1.000
_cell.length_b   1.000
_cell.length_c   1.000
_cell.angle_alpha   90.00
_cell.angle_beta   90.00
_cell.angle_gamma   90.00
#
_symmetry.space_group_name_H-M   'P 1'
#
loop_
_entity.id
_entity.type
_entity.pdbx_description
1 polymer ?
#
loop_
_entity_poly.entity_id
_entity_poly.type
_entity_poly.pdbx_seq_one_letter_code
_entity_poly.pdbx_strand_id
1 'polypeptide(L)'
;MKKKDNIITSLDNLIPKDKKIISLFPGSRKSETSVLLPILLNFIKLMNKKNSDHLFVFHATDENKEFIFSKVKKTNLDNIDVISDENIKDQVLSNSIFAVSKSGTISLQISSANIPSIIIYKLGFINFMIFKLLVNVRFANIINIINDKEVIPELLQKECNAEEIYKTVTYFLKNPELIDKQLVDCKKTLEGIKSKSSSSSEAALILNNYLVS
;
A
#
# COMPACT_ATOMS: atom_id res chain seq x y z
N MET A 1 -18.07 -16.60 23.10
CA MET A 1 -17.03 -15.54 23.15
C MET A 1 -17.49 -14.34 22.31
N LYS A 2 -17.76 -13.18 22.94
CA LYS A 2 -18.23 -11.97 22.25
C LYS A 2 -17.05 -11.40 21.42
N LYS A 3 -17.14 -11.39 20.07
CA LYS A 3 -16.24 -10.60 19.21
C LYS A 3 -16.45 -9.14 19.59
N LYS A 4 -15.38 -8.51 20.08
CA LYS A 4 -15.35 -7.09 20.40
C LYS A 4 -15.58 -6.27 19.13
N ASP A 5 -16.60 -5.42 19.14
CA ASP A 5 -16.78 -4.33 18.19
C ASP A 5 -15.78 -3.22 18.57
N ASN A 6 -14.51 -3.40 18.21
CA ASN A 6 -13.48 -2.44 18.55
C ASN A 6 -13.09 -1.66 17.28
N ILE A 7 -13.61 -0.45 17.18
CA ILE A 7 -12.86 0.64 16.55
C ILE A 7 -11.68 0.88 17.47
N ILE A 8 -10.48 0.54 17.00
CA ILE A 8 -9.27 0.60 17.82
C ILE A 8 -8.87 2.05 17.97
N THR A 9 -8.88 2.52 19.22
CA THR A 9 -8.59 3.91 19.60
C THR A 9 -7.21 4.09 20.23
N SER A 10 -6.45 3.01 20.43
CA SER A 10 -5.06 3.08 20.93
C SER A 10 -4.21 1.90 20.44
N LEU A 11 -2.92 2.15 20.23
CA LEU A 11 -1.95 1.18 19.72
C LEU A 11 -1.73 0.00 20.64
N ASP A 12 -1.72 0.21 21.95
CA ASP A 12 -1.45 -0.82 22.94
C ASP A 12 -2.46 -1.98 22.91
N ASN A 13 -3.66 -1.71 22.35
CA ASN A 13 -4.70 -2.71 22.16
C ASN A 13 -4.65 -3.40 20.78
N LEU A 14 -3.86 -2.86 19.85
CA LEU A 14 -3.85 -3.24 18.44
C LEU A 14 -2.72 -4.20 18.10
N ILE A 15 -1.56 -4.01 18.71
CA ILE A 15 -0.35 -4.75 18.34
C ILE A 15 -0.03 -5.75 19.46
N PRO A 16 -0.39 -7.02 19.30
CA PRO A 16 0.21 -8.06 20.14
C PRO A 16 1.72 -8.02 19.96
N LYS A 17 2.48 -7.91 21.04
CA LYS A 17 3.96 -7.75 21.06
C LYS A 17 4.71 -8.79 20.21
N ASP A 18 4.05 -9.90 19.86
CA ASP A 18 4.66 -11.06 19.18
C ASP A 18 4.28 -11.16 17.70
N LYS A 19 3.47 -10.24 17.15
CA LYS A 19 3.02 -10.33 15.74
C LYS A 19 3.72 -9.34 14.82
N LYS A 20 4.09 -9.82 13.65
CA LYS A 20 4.67 -9.03 12.55
C LYS A 20 3.56 -8.39 11.73
N ILE A 21 3.53 -7.07 11.63
CA ILE A 21 2.48 -6.34 10.92
C ILE A 21 2.76 -6.31 9.42
N ILE A 22 1.75 -6.66 8.62
CA ILE A 22 1.71 -6.38 7.18
C ILE A 22 0.59 -5.38 6.92
N SER A 23 0.96 -4.17 6.49
CA SER A 23 0.03 -3.10 6.16
C SER A 23 -0.57 -3.27 4.77
N LEU A 24 -1.88 -3.13 4.65
CA LEU A 24 -2.64 -3.33 3.43
C LEU A 24 -3.41 -2.07 3.04
N PHE A 25 -3.15 -1.53 1.84
CA PHE A 25 -3.76 -0.31 1.31
C PHE A 25 -4.57 -0.64 0.05
N PRO A 26 -5.85 -0.99 0.16
CA PRO A 26 -6.68 -1.44 -0.97
C PRO A 26 -7.18 -0.31 -1.88
N GLY A 27 -6.70 0.91 -1.66
CA GLY A 27 -7.15 2.12 -2.35
C GLY A 27 -8.09 2.96 -1.48
N SER A 28 -8.29 4.22 -1.88
CA SER A 28 -9.13 5.17 -1.16
C SER A 28 -10.59 5.12 -1.58
N ARG A 29 -10.87 4.81 -2.86
CA ARG A 29 -12.22 4.79 -3.40
C ARG A 29 -12.88 3.41 -3.26
N LYS A 30 -14.18 3.39 -3.01
CA LYS A 30 -14.95 2.14 -2.91
C LYS A 30 -14.86 1.26 -4.16
N SER A 31 -14.79 1.86 -5.35
CA SER A 31 -14.61 1.13 -6.62
C SER A 31 -13.30 0.36 -6.68
N GLU A 32 -12.21 0.95 -6.21
CA GLU A 32 -10.88 0.32 -6.15
C GLU A 32 -10.87 -0.80 -5.10
N THR A 33 -11.34 -0.46 -3.90
CA THR A 33 -11.41 -1.38 -2.76
C THR A 33 -12.28 -2.60 -3.08
N SER A 34 -13.38 -2.43 -3.81
CA SER A 34 -14.26 -3.56 -4.18
C SER A 34 -13.57 -4.61 -5.05
N VAL A 35 -12.58 -4.21 -5.85
CA VAL A 35 -11.78 -5.09 -6.70
C VAL A 35 -10.62 -5.72 -5.92
N LEU A 36 -9.90 -4.92 -5.13
CA LEU A 36 -8.66 -5.37 -4.48
C LEU A 36 -8.90 -6.12 -3.17
N LEU A 37 -9.96 -5.79 -2.41
CA LEU A 37 -10.22 -6.41 -1.11
C LEU A 37 -10.40 -7.93 -1.18
N PRO A 38 -11.17 -8.52 -2.12
CA PRO A 38 -11.27 -9.97 -2.25
C PRO A 38 -9.92 -10.64 -2.54
N ILE A 39 -9.07 -10.00 -3.33
CA ILE A 39 -7.72 -10.50 -3.66
C ILE A 39 -6.85 -10.51 -2.41
N LEU A 40 -6.85 -9.41 -1.64
CA LEU A 40 -6.09 -9.29 -0.41
C LEU A 40 -6.59 -10.27 0.68
N LEU A 41 -7.89 -10.47 0.81
CA LEU A 41 -8.44 -11.48 1.73
C LEU A 41 -8.01 -12.91 1.36
N ASN A 42 -7.93 -13.23 0.07
CA ASN A 42 -7.42 -14.52 -0.38
C ASN A 42 -5.90 -14.63 -0.18
N PHE A 43 -5.14 -13.55 -0.37
CA PHE A 43 -3.72 -13.49 -0.02
C PHE A 43 -3.51 -13.81 1.48
N ILE A 44 -4.28 -13.19 2.38
CA ILE A 44 -4.22 -13.47 3.82
C ILE A 44 -4.49 -14.96 4.11
N LYS A 45 -5.49 -15.56 3.45
CA LYS A 45 -5.76 -17.00 3.59
C LYS A 45 -4.56 -17.87 3.17
N LEU A 46 -3.86 -17.49 2.10
CA LEU A 46 -2.64 -18.19 1.67
C LEU A 46 -1.51 -18.05 2.69
N MET A 47 -1.31 -16.86 3.24
CA MET A 47 -0.34 -16.62 4.31
C MET A 47 -0.64 -17.47 5.55
N ASN A 48 -1.91 -17.53 5.98
CA ASN A 48 -2.33 -18.27 7.18
C ASN A 48 -2.19 -19.80 7.04
N LYS A 49 -2.25 -20.35 5.82
CA LYS A 49 -2.05 -21.81 5.60
C LYS A 49 -0.68 -22.30 6.07
N LYS A 50 0.30 -21.42 6.24
CA LYS A 50 1.68 -21.76 6.63
C LYS A 50 2.03 -21.30 8.06
N ASN A 51 1.05 -21.19 8.96
CA ASN A 51 1.22 -20.72 10.34
C ASN A 51 1.94 -19.37 10.38
N SER A 52 1.27 -18.31 9.96
CA SER A 52 1.87 -16.99 9.95
C SER A 52 1.64 -16.25 11.27
N ASP A 53 2.73 -15.78 11.88
CA ASP A 53 2.70 -14.88 13.04
C ASP A 53 2.39 -13.42 12.60
N HIS A 54 1.72 -13.27 11.45
CA HIS A 54 1.43 -11.97 10.90
C HIS A 54 0.07 -11.45 11.36
N LEU A 55 0.02 -10.15 11.64
CA LEU A 55 -1.18 -9.35 11.75
C LEU A 55 -1.34 -8.55 10.46
N PHE A 56 -2.48 -8.64 9.81
CA PHE A 56 -2.79 -7.87 8.61
C PHE A 56 -3.66 -6.67 8.98
N VAL A 57 -3.19 -5.47 8.65
CA VAL A 57 -3.91 -4.26 9.00
C VAL A 57 -4.34 -3.53 7.73
N PHE A 58 -5.65 -3.44 7.49
CA PHE A 58 -6.21 -2.62 6.43
C PHE A 58 -6.25 -1.16 6.85
N HIS A 59 -5.57 -0.31 6.07
CA HIS A 59 -5.65 1.14 6.19
C HIS A 59 -6.83 1.64 5.35
N ALA A 60 -7.92 1.94 6.03
CA ALA A 60 -9.16 2.43 5.43
C ALA A 60 -9.23 3.95 5.41
N THR A 61 -10.04 4.49 4.53
CA THR A 61 -10.50 5.89 4.53
C THR A 61 -11.91 5.98 5.08
N ASP A 62 -12.39 7.18 5.40
CA ASP A 62 -13.79 7.36 5.83
C ASP A 62 -14.80 6.88 4.79
N GLU A 63 -14.45 6.97 3.50
CA GLU A 63 -15.31 6.52 2.39
C GLU A 63 -15.48 4.99 2.34
N ASN A 64 -14.44 4.22 2.70
CA ASN A 64 -14.43 2.77 2.47
C ASN A 64 -14.34 1.91 3.75
N LYS A 65 -14.18 2.51 4.93
CA LYS A 65 -14.00 1.79 6.20
C LYS A 65 -15.12 0.80 6.50
N GLU A 66 -16.38 1.24 6.38
CA GLU A 66 -17.55 0.40 6.65
C GLU A 66 -17.63 -0.78 5.66
N PHE A 67 -17.28 -0.52 4.39
CA PHE A 67 -17.25 -1.56 3.38
C PHE A 67 -16.19 -2.61 3.70
N ILE A 68 -14.95 -2.20 4.02
CA ILE A 68 -13.85 -3.10 4.38
C ILE A 68 -14.25 -3.89 5.64
N PHE A 69 -14.68 -3.19 6.69
CA PHE A 69 -15.07 -3.81 7.95
C PHE A 69 -16.16 -4.87 7.76
N SER A 70 -17.21 -4.55 7.00
CA SER A 70 -18.31 -5.48 6.72
C SER A 70 -17.85 -6.75 5.99
N LYS A 71 -16.85 -6.65 5.11
CA LYS A 71 -16.30 -7.79 4.38
C LYS A 71 -15.35 -8.62 5.25
N VAL A 72 -14.48 -7.96 6.03
CA VAL A 72 -13.58 -8.63 6.98
C VAL A 72 -14.38 -9.40 8.03
N LYS A 73 -15.43 -8.80 8.61
CA LYS A 73 -16.30 -9.46 9.61
C LYS A 73 -16.96 -10.75 9.09
N LYS A 74 -17.16 -10.87 7.79
CA LYS A 74 -17.72 -12.08 7.15
C LYS A 74 -16.68 -13.19 6.93
N THR A 75 -15.42 -12.91 7.19
CA THR A 75 -14.37 -13.92 7.13
C THR A 75 -14.22 -14.61 8.51
N ASN A 76 -13.64 -15.81 8.50
CA ASN A 76 -13.25 -16.51 9.74
C ASN A 76 -11.79 -16.25 10.09
N LEU A 77 -11.23 -15.11 9.61
CA LEU A 77 -9.84 -14.71 9.86
C LEU A 77 -9.82 -13.84 11.12
N ASP A 78 -8.99 -14.21 12.09
CA ASP A 78 -8.87 -13.54 13.40
C ASP A 78 -7.65 -12.63 13.52
N ASN A 79 -6.77 -12.67 12.51
CA ASN A 79 -5.55 -11.87 12.44
C ASN A 79 -5.65 -10.71 11.43
N ILE A 80 -6.82 -10.07 11.39
CA ILE A 80 -7.08 -8.90 10.55
C ILE A 80 -7.65 -7.78 11.41
N ASP A 81 -7.07 -6.60 11.27
CA ASP A 81 -7.62 -5.35 11.80
C ASP A 81 -7.90 -4.33 10.70
N VAL A 82 -8.80 -3.39 10.98
CA VAL A 82 -9.16 -2.29 10.08
C VAL A 82 -9.05 -1.00 10.84
N ILE A 83 -8.23 -0.08 10.34
CA ILE A 83 -7.99 1.23 10.96
C ILE A 83 -8.35 2.36 10.00
N SER A 84 -8.84 3.48 10.54
CA SER A 84 -9.16 4.69 9.75
C SER A 84 -8.65 5.98 10.40
N ASP A 85 -8.24 5.95 11.67
CA ASP A 85 -7.63 7.10 12.34
C ASP A 85 -6.21 7.34 11.83
N GLU A 86 -5.90 8.58 11.40
CA GLU A 86 -4.62 8.91 10.76
C GLU A 86 -3.44 8.77 11.73
N ASN A 87 -3.61 9.12 13.02
CA ASN A 87 -2.54 9.00 14.01
C ASN A 87 -2.18 7.52 14.24
N ILE A 88 -3.20 6.65 14.24
CA ILE A 88 -3.00 5.21 14.39
C ILE A 88 -2.38 4.62 13.12
N LYS A 89 -2.79 5.09 11.94
CA LYS A 89 -2.21 4.65 10.66
C LYS A 89 -0.71 4.86 10.59
N ASP A 90 -0.22 6.06 10.98
CA ASP A 90 1.20 6.36 10.94
C ASP A 90 1.99 5.48 11.90
N GLN A 91 1.45 5.23 13.09
CA GLN A 91 2.08 4.37 14.07
C GLN A 91 2.09 2.90 13.63
N VAL A 92 0.98 2.39 13.07
CA VAL A 92 0.91 1.03 12.53
C VAL A 92 1.87 0.86 11.35
N LEU A 93 1.91 1.84 10.44
CA LEU A 93 2.81 1.81 9.30
C LEU A 93 4.27 1.76 9.76
N SER A 94 4.67 2.62 10.71
CA SER A 94 6.04 2.64 11.23
C SER A 94 6.47 1.34 11.92
N ASN A 95 5.52 0.54 12.40
CA ASN A 95 5.77 -0.77 13.01
C ASN A 95 5.55 -1.96 12.03
N SER A 96 5.26 -1.66 10.76
CA SER A 96 5.05 -2.71 9.76
C SER A 96 6.36 -3.26 9.22
N ILE A 97 6.41 -4.57 9.03
CA ILE A 97 7.55 -5.22 8.38
C ILE A 97 7.45 -5.21 6.86
N PHE A 98 6.25 -5.02 6.33
CA PHE A 98 5.97 -5.01 4.89
C PHE A 98 4.65 -4.29 4.58
N ALA A 99 4.53 -3.74 3.38
CA ALA A 99 3.28 -3.16 2.90
C ALA A 99 2.87 -3.68 1.52
N VAL A 100 1.57 -3.89 1.33
CA VAL A 100 0.95 -4.15 0.02
C VAL A 100 0.02 -3.00 -0.28
N SER A 101 0.33 -2.21 -1.30
CA SER A 101 -0.44 -1.00 -1.56
C SER A 101 -0.93 -0.89 -3.00
N LYS A 102 -2.12 -0.33 -3.16
CA LYS A 102 -2.58 0.14 -4.47
C LYS A 102 -1.69 1.28 -4.95
N SER A 103 -1.37 1.31 -6.24
CA SER A 103 -0.63 2.42 -6.84
C SER A 103 -1.27 3.78 -6.52
N GLY A 104 -0.46 4.76 -6.09
CA GLY A 104 -0.87 6.11 -5.71
C GLY A 104 0.16 6.79 -4.82
N THR A 105 -0.20 7.96 -4.29
CA THR A 105 0.67 8.77 -3.40
C THR A 105 1.06 8.06 -2.10
N ILE A 106 0.26 7.09 -1.66
CA ILE A 106 0.56 6.30 -0.45
C ILE A 106 1.91 5.57 -0.55
N SER A 107 2.36 5.20 -1.76
CA SER A 107 3.66 4.56 -1.95
C SER A 107 4.84 5.46 -1.53
N LEU A 108 4.71 6.79 -1.68
CA LEU A 108 5.70 7.75 -1.19
C LEU A 108 5.73 7.79 0.33
N GLN A 109 4.57 7.72 1.00
CA GLN A 109 4.49 7.68 2.46
C GLN A 109 5.11 6.39 3.01
N ILE A 110 4.79 5.23 2.40
CA ILE A 110 5.36 3.93 2.76
C ILE A 110 6.89 3.96 2.63
N SER A 111 7.39 4.47 1.50
CA SER A 111 8.83 4.60 1.26
C SER A 111 9.50 5.59 2.23
N SER A 112 8.82 6.69 2.57
CA SER A 112 9.31 7.67 3.57
C SER A 112 9.35 7.10 4.97
N ALA A 113 8.45 6.18 5.30
CA ALA A 113 8.45 5.42 6.54
C ALA A 113 9.50 4.29 6.56
N ASN A 114 10.28 4.14 5.49
CA ASN A 114 11.31 3.09 5.33
C ASN A 114 10.73 1.67 5.45
N ILE A 115 9.54 1.43 4.87
CA ILE A 115 8.86 0.14 4.87
C ILE A 115 8.94 -0.47 3.47
N PRO A 116 9.43 -1.73 3.34
CA PRO A 116 9.45 -2.44 2.06
C PRO A 116 8.02 -2.73 1.59
N SER A 117 7.82 -2.69 0.28
CA SER A 117 6.47 -2.82 -0.27
C SER A 117 6.41 -3.41 -1.66
N ILE A 118 5.22 -3.81 -2.05
CA ILE A 118 4.83 -4.08 -3.43
C ILE A 118 3.61 -3.26 -3.80
N ILE A 119 3.51 -2.95 -5.08
CA ILE A 119 2.37 -2.24 -5.66
C ILE A 119 1.44 -3.24 -6.32
N ILE A 120 0.15 -3.10 -6.04
CA ILE A 120 -0.91 -3.85 -6.70
C ILE A 120 -1.82 -2.88 -7.44
N TYR A 121 -2.24 -3.26 -8.67
CA TYR A 121 -3.16 -2.43 -9.42
C TYR A 121 -4.03 -3.27 -10.36
N LYS A 122 -5.34 -3.06 -10.27
CA LYS A 122 -6.31 -3.73 -11.13
C LYS A 122 -7.42 -2.77 -11.52
N LEU A 123 -7.53 -2.51 -12.81
CA LEU A 123 -8.65 -1.77 -13.39
C LEU A 123 -9.77 -2.72 -13.79
N GLY A 124 -11.01 -2.23 -13.77
CA GLY A 124 -12.09 -2.90 -14.48
C GLY A 124 -11.76 -3.00 -15.97
N PHE A 125 -12.28 -4.03 -16.63
CA PHE A 125 -11.92 -4.39 -18.01
C PHE A 125 -12.03 -3.21 -18.99
N ILE A 126 -13.10 -2.43 -18.93
CA ILE A 126 -13.34 -1.28 -19.82
C ILE A 126 -12.27 -0.19 -19.61
N ASN A 127 -12.03 0.18 -18.34
CA ASN A 127 -11.03 1.20 -18.00
C ASN A 127 -9.62 0.75 -18.37
N PHE A 128 -9.33 -0.54 -18.28
CA PHE A 128 -8.05 -1.09 -18.71
C PHE A 128 -7.84 -0.99 -20.22
N MET A 129 -8.88 -1.27 -21.01
CA MET A 129 -8.81 -1.13 -22.47
C MET A 129 -8.57 0.31 -22.88
N ILE A 130 -9.27 1.27 -22.26
CA ILE A 130 -9.08 2.71 -22.52
C ILE A 130 -7.67 3.13 -22.12
N PHE A 131 -7.23 2.74 -20.93
CA PHE A 131 -5.89 3.08 -20.42
C PHE A 131 -4.79 2.55 -21.35
N LYS A 132 -4.89 1.31 -21.81
CA LYS A 132 -3.92 0.69 -22.71
C LYS A 132 -3.82 1.41 -24.06
N LEU A 133 -4.90 2.03 -24.53
CA LEU A 133 -4.91 2.79 -25.78
C LEU A 133 -4.34 4.19 -25.63
N LEU A 134 -4.48 4.81 -24.44
CA LEU A 134 -4.15 6.22 -24.23
C LEU A 134 -2.81 6.43 -23.52
N VAL A 135 -2.30 5.45 -22.83
CA VAL A 135 -1.15 5.63 -21.93
C VAL A 135 -0.06 4.59 -22.23
N ASN A 136 1.08 5.08 -22.71
CA ASN A 136 2.27 4.27 -22.97
C ASN A 136 3.28 4.45 -21.83
N VAL A 137 2.88 4.14 -20.58
CA VAL A 137 3.78 4.15 -19.44
C VAL A 137 4.22 2.74 -19.07
N ARG A 138 5.52 2.59 -18.80
CA ARG A 138 6.14 1.34 -18.41
C ARG A 138 5.79 0.94 -16.98
N PHE A 139 5.65 1.92 -16.09
CA PHE A 139 5.42 1.73 -14.65
C PHE A 139 4.18 2.48 -14.16
N ALA A 140 3.52 1.95 -13.14
CA ALA A 140 2.36 2.57 -12.49
C ALA A 140 2.73 3.32 -11.21
N ASN A 141 3.91 3.07 -10.64
CA ASN A 141 4.39 3.68 -9.40
C ASN A 141 5.33 4.84 -9.70
N ILE A 142 5.18 5.96 -8.97
CA ILE A 142 5.96 7.18 -9.17
C ILE A 142 7.47 6.95 -8.95
N ILE A 143 7.87 6.12 -7.97
CA ILE A 143 9.28 5.81 -7.70
C ILE A 143 9.90 5.05 -8.88
N ASN A 144 9.18 4.09 -9.44
CA ASN A 144 9.64 3.34 -10.61
C ASN A 144 9.72 4.22 -11.85
N ILE A 145 8.74 5.13 -12.05
CA ILE A 145 8.72 6.10 -13.15
C ILE A 145 9.95 7.02 -13.08
N ILE A 146 10.25 7.58 -11.91
CA ILE A 146 11.39 8.51 -11.73
C ILE A 146 12.72 7.79 -11.98
N ASN A 147 12.85 6.52 -11.59
CA ASN A 147 14.07 5.75 -11.79
C ASN A 147 14.19 5.08 -13.17
N ASP A 148 13.12 5.10 -13.96
CA ASP A 148 12.96 4.30 -15.19
C ASP A 148 13.35 2.82 -15.01
N LYS A 149 13.13 2.29 -13.81
CA LYS A 149 13.39 0.89 -13.44
C LYS A 149 12.42 0.44 -12.34
N GLU A 150 12.23 -0.88 -12.24
CA GLU A 150 11.45 -1.46 -11.15
C GLU A 150 12.25 -1.46 -9.85
N VAL A 151 12.00 -0.47 -9.00
CA VAL A 151 12.50 -0.37 -7.62
C VAL A 151 11.55 -1.10 -6.67
N ILE A 152 10.26 -0.86 -6.84
CA ILE A 152 9.17 -1.49 -6.10
C ILE A 152 8.44 -2.42 -7.06
N PRO A 153 8.33 -3.72 -6.78
CA PRO A 153 7.61 -4.65 -7.66
C PRO A 153 6.16 -4.22 -7.89
N GLU A 154 5.71 -4.32 -9.14
CA GLU A 154 4.36 -3.95 -9.55
C GLU A 154 3.60 -5.18 -10.08
N LEU A 155 2.60 -5.61 -9.35
CA LEU A 155 1.69 -6.67 -9.78
C LEU A 155 0.45 -6.05 -10.42
N LEU A 156 0.45 -5.97 -11.74
CA LEU A 156 -0.57 -5.26 -12.51
C LEU A 156 -1.54 -6.25 -13.18
N GLN A 157 -2.80 -5.90 -13.21
CA GLN A 157 -3.85 -6.60 -13.97
C GLN A 157 -3.90 -8.12 -13.72
N LYS A 158 -3.33 -8.94 -14.59
CA LYS A 158 -3.32 -10.41 -14.48
C LYS A 158 -2.46 -10.87 -13.30
N GLU A 159 -1.37 -10.19 -13.05
CA GLU A 159 -0.46 -10.46 -11.94
C GLU A 159 -1.02 -9.99 -10.60
N CYS A 160 -2.00 -9.06 -10.61
CA CYS A 160 -2.71 -8.65 -9.41
C CYS A 160 -3.71 -9.75 -8.98
N ASN A 161 -3.20 -10.80 -8.39
CA ASN A 161 -3.94 -11.93 -7.83
C ASN A 161 -3.29 -12.41 -6.52
N ALA A 162 -4.01 -13.19 -5.74
CA ALA A 162 -3.59 -13.59 -4.39
C ALA A 162 -2.31 -14.44 -4.38
N GLU A 163 -2.13 -15.30 -5.37
CA GLU A 163 -1.00 -16.20 -5.51
C GLU A 163 0.29 -15.43 -5.80
N GLU A 164 0.26 -14.49 -6.74
CA GLU A 164 1.45 -13.67 -7.07
C GLU A 164 1.80 -12.71 -5.94
N ILE A 165 0.81 -12.09 -5.26
CA ILE A 165 1.05 -11.30 -4.05
C ILE A 165 1.73 -12.16 -2.99
N TYR A 166 1.21 -13.37 -2.72
CA TYR A 166 1.78 -14.30 -1.75
C TYR A 166 3.23 -14.68 -2.10
N LYS A 167 3.50 -15.06 -3.34
CA LYS A 167 4.85 -15.41 -3.80
C LYS A 167 5.81 -14.24 -3.62
N THR A 168 5.43 -13.04 -4.08
CA THR A 168 6.28 -11.87 -4.03
C THR A 168 6.57 -11.44 -2.60
N VAL A 169 5.55 -11.32 -1.74
CA VAL A 169 5.72 -10.96 -0.33
C VAL A 169 6.59 -11.97 0.40
N THR A 170 6.32 -13.27 0.23
CA THR A 170 7.11 -14.32 0.91
C THR A 170 8.54 -14.40 0.38
N TYR A 171 8.77 -14.08 -0.88
CA TYR A 171 10.11 -14.00 -1.46
C TYR A 171 10.91 -12.86 -0.83
N PHE A 172 10.32 -11.65 -0.72
CA PHE A 172 10.98 -10.52 -0.04
C PHE A 172 11.26 -10.81 1.42
N LEU A 173 10.29 -11.35 2.17
CA LEU A 173 10.45 -11.65 3.60
C LEU A 173 11.53 -12.72 3.87
N LYS A 174 11.87 -13.54 2.87
CA LYS A 174 12.94 -14.54 2.95
C LYS A 174 14.31 -14.07 2.46
N ASN A 175 14.36 -12.93 1.79
CA ASN A 175 15.57 -12.38 1.17
C ASN A 175 15.78 -10.94 1.64
N PRO A 176 16.32 -10.71 2.86
CA PRO A 176 16.50 -9.38 3.43
C PRO A 176 17.31 -8.43 2.54
N GLU A 177 18.23 -8.94 1.75
CA GLU A 177 19.05 -8.18 0.80
C GLU A 177 18.19 -7.46 -0.27
N LEU A 178 17.05 -8.03 -0.66
CA LEU A 178 16.11 -7.37 -1.58
C LEU A 178 15.38 -6.22 -0.90
N ILE A 179 15.06 -6.39 0.39
CA ILE A 179 14.45 -5.34 1.21
C ILE A 179 15.42 -4.17 1.33
N ASP A 180 16.66 -4.44 1.74
CA ASP A 180 17.68 -3.40 1.92
C ASP A 180 17.94 -2.64 0.62
N LYS A 181 18.04 -3.34 -0.51
CA LYS A 181 18.20 -2.74 -1.83
C LYS A 181 17.02 -1.83 -2.19
N GLN A 182 15.78 -2.30 -1.99
CA GLN A 182 14.59 -1.50 -2.27
C GLN A 182 14.56 -0.23 -1.43
N LEU A 183 14.84 -0.33 -0.12
CA LEU A 183 14.83 0.80 0.81
C LEU A 183 15.90 1.84 0.46
N VAL A 184 17.10 1.40 0.10
CA VAL A 184 18.19 2.29 -0.36
C VAL A 184 17.79 3.03 -1.65
N ASP A 185 17.25 2.32 -2.64
CA ASP A 185 16.84 2.93 -3.90
C ASP A 185 15.64 3.89 -3.70
N CYS A 186 14.66 3.54 -2.87
CA CYS A 186 13.55 4.43 -2.51
C CYS A 186 14.05 5.71 -1.82
N LYS A 187 14.96 5.58 -0.85
CA LYS A 187 15.53 6.72 -0.13
C LYS A 187 16.23 7.69 -1.07
N LYS A 188 17.08 7.18 -1.97
CA LYS A 188 17.77 8.01 -2.99
C LYS A 188 16.77 8.77 -3.85
N THR A 189 15.68 8.10 -4.27
CA THR A 189 14.63 8.74 -5.09
C THR A 189 13.93 9.84 -4.32
N LEU A 190 13.56 9.60 -3.06
CA LEU A 190 12.90 10.59 -2.21
C LEU A 190 13.78 11.81 -1.92
N GLU A 191 15.08 11.61 -1.72
CA GLU A 191 16.05 12.70 -1.57
C GLU A 191 16.17 13.53 -2.84
N GLY A 192 16.10 12.90 -4.02
CA GLY A 192 16.10 13.60 -5.31
C GLY A 192 14.84 14.40 -5.61
N ILE A 193 13.68 14.00 -5.02
CA ILE A 193 12.41 14.72 -5.17
C ILE A 193 12.31 15.91 -4.22
N LYS A 194 12.99 15.87 -3.07
CA LYS A 194 12.97 16.98 -2.11
C LYS A 194 13.56 18.23 -2.75
N SER A 195 12.69 19.18 -3.12
CA SER A 195 13.14 20.48 -3.61
C SER A 195 13.76 21.29 -2.46
N LYS A 196 14.68 22.21 -2.81
CA LYS A 196 15.29 23.14 -1.85
C LYS A 196 14.31 24.20 -1.37
N SER A 197 13.19 24.37 -2.06
CA SER A 197 12.12 25.33 -1.75
C SER A 197 10.78 24.60 -1.63
N SER A 198 9.78 25.24 -1.02
CA SER A 198 8.44 24.66 -0.98
C SER A 198 7.85 24.58 -2.38
N SER A 199 7.13 23.49 -2.69
CA SER A 199 6.47 23.30 -3.98
C SER A 199 5.56 24.47 -4.36
N SER A 200 4.95 25.12 -3.36
CA SER A 200 4.12 26.33 -3.56
C SER A 200 4.95 27.52 -4.01
N SER A 201 6.14 27.71 -3.46
CA SER A 201 7.03 28.81 -3.84
C SER A 201 7.58 28.62 -5.26
N GLU A 202 7.93 27.39 -5.65
CA GLU A 202 8.37 27.08 -7.02
C GLU A 202 7.25 27.25 -8.02
N ALA A 203 6.03 26.77 -7.71
CA ALA A 203 4.87 26.98 -8.55
C ALA A 203 4.54 28.47 -8.74
N ALA A 204 4.63 29.27 -7.65
CA ALA A 204 4.42 30.71 -7.71
C ALA A 204 5.47 31.42 -8.58
N LEU A 205 6.75 31.03 -8.51
CA LEU A 205 7.82 31.54 -9.37
C LEU A 205 7.59 31.24 -10.84
N ILE A 206 7.20 29.98 -11.16
CA ILE A 206 6.89 29.57 -12.54
C ILE A 206 5.70 30.38 -13.07
N LEU A 207 4.61 30.49 -12.32
CA LEU A 207 3.43 31.25 -12.70
C LEU A 207 3.77 32.74 -12.92
N ASN A 208 4.56 33.33 -12.04
CA ASN A 208 4.98 34.73 -12.16
C ASN A 208 5.81 34.97 -13.44
N ASN A 209 6.69 34.05 -13.77
CA ASN A 209 7.48 34.15 -15.01
C ASN A 209 6.60 34.08 -16.29
N TYR A 210 5.52 33.30 -16.26
CA TYR A 210 4.55 33.24 -17.36
C TYR A 210 3.65 34.48 -17.46
N LEU A 211 3.39 35.15 -16.32
CA LEU A 211 2.52 36.33 -16.29
C LEU A 211 3.28 37.64 -16.68
N VAL A 212 4.61 37.64 -16.59
CA VAL A 212 5.48 38.81 -16.87
C VAL A 212 6.12 38.73 -18.27
N SER A 213 5.98 37.59 -18.93
CA SER A 213 6.40 37.37 -20.32
C SER A 213 5.27 37.68 -21.30
#